data_a83c2167b969057807cb21875126cb31
#
_entry.id   a83c2167b969057807cb21875126cb31
#
_cell.length_a   1.000
_cell.length_b   1.000
_cell.length_c   1.000
_cell.angle_alpha   90.00
_cell.angle_beta   90.00
_cell.angle_gamma   90.00
#
_symmetry.space_group_name_H-M   'P 1'
#
loop_
_entity.id
_entity.type
_entity.pdbx_description
1 polymer ?
#
loop_
_entity_poly.entity_id
_entity_poly.type
_entity_poly.pdbx_seq_one_letter_code
_entity_poly.pdbx_strand_id
1 'polypeptide(L)' 'MSGKLPGIPVREFQKTLKDNGFKYDRSNSGHEIWERKQSVSIPVHSKEINGGIARRLSKQYHLKEK' A
#
# COMPACT_ATOMS: atom_id res chain seq x y z
N MET A 1 21.88 12.01 10.10
CA MET A 1 20.78 12.12 9.28
C MET A 1 19.85 10.94 9.40
N SER A 2 18.65 11.20 9.45
CA SER A 2 17.73 10.11 9.59
C SER A 2 17.33 9.64 8.21
N GLY A 3 17.48 8.47 7.87
CA GLY A 3 17.01 7.94 6.62
C GLY A 3 15.61 7.43 6.67
N LYS A 4 14.91 7.71 7.76
CA LYS A 4 13.57 7.18 7.90
C LYS A 4 12.54 7.98 7.15
N LEU A 5 11.71 7.30 6.37
CA LEU A 5 10.57 7.93 5.74
C LEU A 5 9.40 7.88 6.71
N PRO A 6 8.57 8.92 6.71
CA PRO A 6 7.38 8.90 7.56
C PRO A 6 6.43 7.80 7.12
N GLY A 7 5.67 7.29 8.06
CA GLY A 7 4.66 6.31 7.75
C GLY A 7 3.52 6.93 6.97
N ILE A 8 2.81 6.11 6.24
CA ILE A 8 1.65 6.54 5.47
C ILE A 8 0.43 5.86 6.07
N PRO A 9 -0.64 6.60 6.38
CA PRO A 9 -1.85 5.96 6.88
C PRO A 9 -2.34 4.90 5.91
N VAL A 10 -2.70 3.74 6.46
CA VAL A 10 -3.19 2.64 5.63
C VAL A 10 -4.33 3.12 4.74
N ARG A 11 -5.21 3.93 5.30
CA ARG A 11 -6.35 4.45 4.58
C ARG A 11 -5.95 5.22 3.33
N GLU A 12 -4.87 6.00 3.43
CA GLU A 12 -4.40 6.75 2.28
C GLU A 12 -3.82 5.84 1.21
N PHE A 13 -3.09 4.83 1.63
CA PHE A 13 -2.53 3.90 0.67
C PHE A 13 -3.63 3.09 -0.02
N GLN A 14 -4.66 2.73 0.73
CA GLN A 14 -5.81 2.05 0.15
C GLN A 14 -6.48 2.92 -0.91
N LYS A 15 -6.60 4.20 -0.65
CA LYS A 15 -7.17 5.12 -1.60
C LYS A 15 -6.31 5.20 -2.86
N THR A 16 -4.99 5.24 -2.68
CA THR A 16 -4.08 5.24 -3.81
C THR A 16 -4.27 3.99 -4.67
N LEU A 17 -4.43 2.84 -4.03
CA LEU A 17 -4.67 1.61 -4.77
C LEU A 17 -5.96 1.68 -5.57
N LYS A 18 -7.02 2.17 -4.94
CA LYS A 18 -8.30 2.32 -5.64
C LYS A 18 -8.19 3.28 -6.82
N ASP A 19 -7.50 4.39 -6.60
CA ASP A 19 -7.35 5.39 -7.66
C ASP A 19 -6.54 4.84 -8.83
N ASN A 20 -5.76 3.80 -8.59
CA ASN A 20 -4.97 3.17 -9.64
C ASN A 20 -5.62 1.91 -10.19
N GLY A 21 -6.88 1.68 -9.85
CA GLY A 21 -7.63 0.58 -10.45
C GLY A 21 -7.58 -0.73 -9.70
N PHE A 22 -6.93 -0.76 -8.55
CA PHE A 22 -6.90 -1.96 -7.74
C PHE A 22 -8.20 -2.12 -6.97
N LYS A 23 -8.57 -3.37 -6.72
CA LYS A 23 -9.77 -3.68 -5.95
C LYS A 23 -9.38 -4.57 -4.77
N TYR A 24 -10.05 -4.33 -3.64
CA TYR A 24 -9.84 -5.15 -2.47
C TYR A 24 -10.31 -6.57 -2.77
N ASP A 25 -9.47 -7.53 -2.48
CA ASP A 25 -9.81 -8.93 -2.69
C ASP A 25 -10.14 -9.61 -1.35
N ARG A 26 -9.17 -9.63 -0.46
CA ARG A 26 -9.40 -10.27 0.84
C ARG A 26 -8.32 -9.83 1.82
N SER A 27 -8.53 -10.14 3.09
CA SER A 27 -7.49 -9.93 4.08
C SER A 27 -7.04 -11.28 4.61
N ASN A 28 -5.79 -11.35 5.01
CA ASN A 28 -5.17 -12.59 5.45
C ASN A 28 -4.05 -12.28 6.42
N SER A 29 -4.21 -12.67 7.68
CA SER A 29 -3.15 -12.59 8.69
C SER A 29 -2.51 -11.20 8.79
N GLY A 30 -3.33 -10.16 8.90
CA GLY A 30 -2.81 -8.81 9.06
C GLY A 30 -2.37 -8.16 7.77
N HIS A 31 -2.69 -8.74 6.64
CA HIS A 31 -2.42 -8.18 5.34
C HIS A 31 -3.70 -8.11 4.54
N GLU A 32 -3.78 -7.12 3.66
CA GLU A 32 -4.87 -7.04 2.69
C GLU A 32 -4.31 -7.32 1.32
N ILE A 33 -5.07 -8.09 0.55
CA ILE A 33 -4.71 -8.42 -0.81
C ILE A 33 -5.57 -7.60 -1.74
N TRP A 34 -4.92 -6.82 -2.57
CA TRP A 34 -5.59 -5.99 -3.56
C TRP A 34 -5.23 -6.49 -4.93
N GLU A 35 -6.15 -6.44 -5.86
CA GLU A 35 -5.96 -7.06 -7.16
C GLU A 35 -6.28 -6.11 -8.29
N ARG A 36 -5.49 -6.21 -9.34
CA ARG A 36 -5.72 -5.55 -10.59
C ARG A 36 -5.26 -6.54 -11.66
N LYS A 37 -4.19 -6.28 -12.37
CA LYS A 37 -3.59 -7.27 -13.26
C LYS A 37 -2.74 -8.24 -12.48
N GLN A 38 -2.28 -7.84 -11.34
CA GLN A 38 -1.52 -8.69 -10.43
C GLN A 38 -1.91 -8.31 -9.01
N SER A 39 -1.63 -9.20 -8.09
CA SER A 39 -1.99 -9.00 -6.71
C SER A 39 -0.91 -8.25 -5.97
N VAL A 40 -1.32 -7.40 -5.04
CA VAL A 40 -0.40 -6.73 -4.14
C VAL A 40 -0.87 -6.99 -2.71
N SER A 41 0.08 -7.31 -1.85
CA SER A 41 -0.20 -7.56 -0.44
C SER A 41 0.33 -6.39 0.37
N ILE A 42 -0.52 -5.76 1.17
CA ILE A 42 -0.09 -4.64 2.00
C ILE A 42 -0.32 -4.97 3.46
N PRO A 43 0.63 -4.61 4.34
CA PRO A 43 0.45 -4.87 5.76
C PRO A 43 -0.53 -3.86 6.36
N VAL A 44 -1.50 -4.37 7.10
CA VAL A 44 -2.52 -3.51 7.71
C VAL A 44 -2.67 -3.78 9.19
N HIS A 45 -1.71 -4.46 9.79
CA HIS A 45 -1.79 -4.77 11.20
C HIS A 45 -1.49 -3.56 12.09
N SER A 46 -1.10 -2.45 11.51
CA SER A 46 -0.99 -1.20 12.24
C SER A 46 -1.69 -0.12 11.42
N LYS A 47 -1.83 1.05 12.01
CA LYS A 47 -2.58 2.13 11.37
C LYS A 47 -1.81 2.76 10.21
N GLU A 48 -0.52 2.50 10.16
CA GLU A 48 0.32 3.12 9.15
C GLU A 48 1.18 2.08 8.48
N ILE A 49 1.51 2.33 7.22
CA ILE A 49 2.42 1.51 6.47
C ILE A 49 3.77 2.19 6.50
N ASN A 50 4.83 1.43 6.74
CA ASN A 50 6.18 1.96 6.72
C ASN A 50 6.42 2.68 5.40
N GLY A 51 6.96 3.91 5.49
CA GLY A 51 7.17 4.73 4.30
C GLY A 51 8.06 4.07 3.26
N GLY A 52 9.05 3.32 3.70
CA GLY A 52 9.92 2.61 2.78
C GLY A 52 9.18 1.53 2.01
N ILE A 53 8.30 0.81 2.70
CA ILE A 53 7.48 -0.22 2.06
C ILE A 53 6.51 0.41 1.08
N ALA A 54 5.83 1.48 1.50
CA ALA A 54 4.88 2.16 0.64
C ALA A 54 5.56 2.67 -0.62
N ARG A 55 6.74 3.24 -0.46
CA ARG A 55 7.48 3.76 -1.60
C ARG A 55 7.90 2.65 -2.56
N ARG A 56 8.36 1.54 -2.00
CA ARG A 56 8.75 0.39 -2.82
C ARG A 56 7.57 -0.13 -3.61
N LEU A 57 6.42 -0.29 -2.95
CA LEU A 57 5.23 -0.80 -3.62
C LEU A 57 4.74 0.17 -4.68
N SER A 58 4.76 1.46 -4.38
CA SER A 58 4.35 2.45 -5.35
C SER A 58 5.20 2.38 -6.61
N LYS A 59 6.49 2.17 -6.43
CA LYS A 59 7.40 2.08 -7.55
C LYS A 59 7.21 0.78 -8.31
N GLN A 60 7.07 -0.30 -7.58
CA GLN A 60 6.95 -1.63 -8.18
C GLN A 60 5.69 -1.77 -9.01
N TYR A 61 4.60 -1.20 -8.54
CA TYR A 61 3.31 -1.31 -9.21
C TYR A 61 2.92 -0.04 -9.96
N HIS A 62 3.83 0.92 -10.06
CA HIS A 62 3.61 2.16 -10.80
C HIS A 62 2.38 2.92 -10.30
N LEU A 63 2.24 2.99 -8.99
CA LEU A 63 1.12 3.69 -8.39
C LEU A 63 1.33 5.18 -8.52
N LYS A 64 0.28 5.89 -8.91
CA LYS A 64 0.33 7.34 -9.03
C LYS A 64 -0.37 7.96 -7.85
N GLU A 65 0.28 8.90 -7.23
CA GLU A 65 -0.34 9.67 -6.16
C GLU A 65 -1.04 10.86 -6.73
N LYS A 66 -2.07 11.24 -6.02
CA LYS A 66 -2.79 12.44 -6.40
C LYS A 66 -2.18 13.68 -5.81
#